data_51b7a0b2699cdb24c865ccdd43aae38c
#
_entry.id   51b7a0b2699cdb24c865ccdd43aae38c
#
_cell.length_a   1.000
_cell.length_b   1.000
_cell.length_c   1.000
_cell.angle_alpha   90.00
_cell.angle_beta   90.00
_cell.angle_gamma   90.00
#
_symmetry.space_group_name_H-M   'P 1'
#
loop_
_entity.id
_entity.type
_entity.pdbx_description
1 polymer ?
#
loop_
_entity_poly.entity_id
_entity_poly.type
_entity_poly.pdbx_seq_one_letter_code
_entity_poly.pdbx_strand_id
1 'polypeptide(L)'
;GAQGLMQLMPATAARFGVDDSLVPAQNILGGVKYLNWLMTKFDRDPILVLAGYNAGEGSVLNHDGVPPYAETRDYVPKVLAAFQAARGLCKTPPELITDGCVFAAMN
;
A
#
# COMPACT_ATOMS: atom_id res chain seq x y z
N GLY A 1 -7.42 8.72 13.46
CA GLY A 1 -7.02 7.56 12.73
C GLY A 1 -6.66 7.82 11.28
N ALA A 2 -6.57 6.77 10.52
CA ALA A 2 -6.26 6.83 9.10
C ALA A 2 -7.36 7.55 8.31
N GLN A 3 -6.98 8.33 7.31
CA GLN A 3 -7.87 9.23 6.58
C GLN A 3 -7.78 9.03 5.07
N GLY A 4 -8.90 9.22 4.40
CA GLY A 4 -9.02 9.29 2.95
C GLY A 4 -8.93 7.95 2.24
N LEU A 5 -8.86 7.99 0.91
CA LEU A 5 -8.90 6.79 0.06
C LEU A 5 -7.75 5.83 0.31
N MET A 6 -6.55 6.33 0.57
CA MET A 6 -5.36 5.53 0.85
C MET A 6 -5.13 5.30 2.35
N GLN A 7 -6.05 5.75 3.21
CA GLN A 7 -6.01 5.53 4.66
C GLN A 7 -4.68 5.95 5.29
N LEU A 8 -4.28 7.21 5.07
CA LEU A 8 -3.06 7.75 5.64
C LEU A 8 -3.28 8.25 7.07
N MET A 9 -2.37 7.85 7.97
CA MET A 9 -2.29 8.46 9.29
C MET A 9 -1.79 9.90 9.16
N PRO A 10 -2.24 10.84 10.02
CA PRO A 10 -1.85 12.24 9.93
C PRO A 10 -0.33 12.47 9.90
N ALA A 11 0.42 11.74 10.71
CA ALA A 11 1.88 11.85 10.73
C ALA A 11 2.52 11.39 9.42
N THR A 12 1.99 10.33 8.81
CA THR A 12 2.46 9.84 7.52
C THR A 12 2.12 10.84 6.41
N ALA A 13 0.91 11.40 6.42
CA ALA A 13 0.48 12.42 5.48
C ALA A 13 1.42 13.63 5.52
N ALA A 14 1.71 14.13 6.70
CA ALA A 14 2.64 15.25 6.88
C ALA A 14 4.04 14.93 6.35
N ARG A 15 4.53 13.74 6.63
CA ARG A 15 5.84 13.25 6.18
C ARG A 15 5.98 13.26 4.65
N PHE A 16 4.90 12.96 3.93
CA PHE A 16 4.92 12.90 2.47
C PHE A 16 4.27 14.13 1.80
N GLY A 17 4.15 15.23 2.53
CA GLY A 17 3.75 16.51 1.98
C GLY A 17 2.27 16.66 1.67
N VAL A 18 1.42 15.90 2.34
CA VAL A 18 -0.03 15.99 2.19
C VAL A 18 -0.56 17.06 3.13
N ASP A 19 -1.11 18.14 2.57
CA ASP A 19 -1.69 19.24 3.37
C ASP A 19 -3.08 18.88 3.88
N ASP A 20 -3.89 18.22 3.06
CA ASP A 20 -5.24 17.80 3.42
C ASP A 20 -5.50 16.38 2.94
N SER A 21 -5.50 15.43 3.87
CA SER A 21 -5.71 14.00 3.60
C SER A 21 -7.13 13.69 3.09
N LEU A 22 -8.07 14.60 3.23
CA LEU A 22 -9.44 14.40 2.74
C LEU A 22 -9.61 14.85 1.29
N VAL A 23 -8.62 15.52 0.70
CA VAL A 23 -8.59 15.81 -0.73
C VAL A 23 -8.08 14.58 -1.47
N PRO A 24 -8.90 13.91 -2.31
CA PRO A 24 -8.54 12.64 -2.93
C PRO A 24 -7.20 12.65 -3.68
N ALA A 25 -6.96 13.67 -4.48
CA ALA A 25 -5.72 13.77 -5.26
C ALA A 25 -4.48 13.87 -4.35
N GLN A 26 -4.55 14.63 -3.26
CA GLN A 26 -3.45 14.75 -2.31
C GLN A 26 -3.24 13.45 -1.54
N ASN A 27 -4.31 12.81 -1.11
CA ASN A 27 -4.26 11.55 -0.39
C ASN A 27 -3.62 10.44 -1.24
N ILE A 28 -4.06 10.29 -2.48
CA ILE A 28 -3.51 9.29 -3.42
C ILE A 28 -2.03 9.54 -3.66
N LEU A 29 -1.63 10.78 -3.91
CA LEU A 29 -0.23 11.12 -4.14
C LEU A 29 0.64 10.78 -2.92
N GLY A 30 0.19 11.12 -1.72
CA GLY A 30 0.88 10.79 -0.48
C GLY A 30 0.99 9.30 -0.25
N GLY A 31 -0.09 8.55 -0.49
CA GLY A 31 -0.12 7.10 -0.37
C GLY A 31 0.83 6.42 -1.33
N VAL A 32 0.87 6.86 -2.58
CA VAL A 32 1.79 6.33 -3.60
C VAL A 32 3.25 6.62 -3.22
N LYS A 33 3.54 7.83 -2.74
CA LYS A 33 4.89 8.16 -2.26
C LYS A 33 5.31 7.28 -1.11
N TYR A 34 4.42 7.01 -0.16
CA TYR A 34 4.70 6.13 0.97
C TYR A 34 4.94 4.69 0.51
N LEU A 35 4.09 4.18 -0.38
CA LEU A 35 4.28 2.84 -0.96
C LEU A 35 5.63 2.72 -1.67
N ASN A 36 6.00 3.71 -2.47
CA ASN A 36 7.28 3.72 -3.17
C ASN A 36 8.46 3.72 -2.18
N TRP A 37 8.35 4.47 -1.11
CA TRP A 37 9.36 4.49 -0.04
C TRP A 37 9.50 3.12 0.62
N LEU A 38 8.37 2.46 0.92
CA LEU A 38 8.35 1.12 1.50
C LEU A 38 8.93 0.07 0.54
N MET A 39 8.65 0.20 -0.76
CA MET A 39 9.21 -0.69 -1.78
C MET A 39 10.74 -0.65 -1.78
N THR A 40 11.31 0.53 -1.65
CA THR A 40 12.75 0.71 -1.54
C THR A 40 13.28 0.17 -0.22
N LYS A 41 12.59 0.46 0.88
CA LYS A 41 13.01 0.06 2.23
C LYS A 41 13.05 -1.44 2.42
N PHE A 42 12.09 -2.16 1.85
CA PHE A 42 11.92 -3.61 2.02
C PHE A 42 12.28 -4.42 0.77
N ASP A 43 13.13 -3.88 -0.10
CA ASP A 43 13.63 -4.58 -1.28
C ASP A 43 12.51 -5.17 -2.16
N ARG A 44 11.40 -4.45 -2.28
CA ARG A 44 10.23 -4.84 -3.08
C ARG A 44 9.55 -6.11 -2.61
N ASP A 45 9.74 -6.52 -1.36
CA ASP A 45 9.00 -7.64 -0.79
C ASP A 45 7.55 -7.18 -0.54
N PRO A 46 6.56 -7.67 -1.30
CA PRO A 46 5.19 -7.17 -1.20
C PRO A 46 4.55 -7.43 0.15
N ILE A 47 4.91 -8.52 0.81
CA ILE A 47 4.37 -8.85 2.14
C ILE A 47 4.85 -7.83 3.16
N LEU A 48 6.14 -7.52 3.18
CA LEU A 48 6.71 -6.54 4.10
C LEU A 48 6.24 -5.12 3.78
N VAL A 49 6.09 -4.78 2.50
CA VAL A 49 5.55 -3.48 2.07
C VAL A 49 4.13 -3.28 2.58
N LEU A 50 3.27 -4.27 2.41
CA LEU A 50 1.88 -4.18 2.87
C LEU A 50 1.78 -4.17 4.38
N ALA A 51 2.59 -4.98 5.06
CA ALA A 51 2.67 -4.95 6.52
C ALA A 51 3.13 -3.58 7.02
N GLY A 52 4.14 -3.00 6.39
CA GLY A 52 4.63 -1.66 6.70
C GLY A 52 3.60 -0.57 6.45
N TYR A 53 2.87 -0.68 5.36
CA TYR A 53 1.79 0.28 5.04
C TYR A 53 0.69 0.25 6.10
N ASN A 54 0.30 -0.94 6.56
CA ASN A 54 -0.76 -1.10 7.56
C ASN A 54 -0.29 -0.79 8.99
N ALA A 55 0.86 -1.34 9.40
CA ALA A 55 1.33 -1.30 10.79
C ALA A 55 2.45 -0.30 11.05
N GLY A 56 2.99 0.32 10.00
CA GLY A 56 4.18 1.16 10.08
C GLY A 56 5.47 0.37 9.91
N GLU A 57 6.45 0.98 9.27
CA GLU A 57 7.76 0.34 9.02
C GLU A 57 8.51 0.02 10.31
N GLY A 58 8.34 0.83 11.36
CA GLY A 58 8.96 0.58 12.66
C GLY A 58 8.50 -0.74 13.27
N SER A 59 7.21 -1.06 13.17
CA SER A 59 6.68 -2.33 13.67
C SER A 59 7.23 -3.52 12.89
N VAL A 60 7.36 -3.39 11.57
CA VAL A 60 7.94 -4.44 10.73
C VAL A 60 9.41 -4.68 11.10
N LEU A 61 10.18 -3.61 11.28
CA LEU A 61 11.58 -3.71 11.67
C LEU A 61 11.74 -4.31 13.06
N ASN A 62 10.90 -3.91 14.02
CA ASN A 62 10.96 -4.42 15.39
C ASN A 62 10.61 -5.90 15.49
N HIS A 63 9.75 -6.40 14.61
CA HIS A 63 9.33 -7.81 14.60
C HIS A 63 10.08 -8.65 13.55
N ASP A 64 11.00 -8.05 12.81
CA ASP A 64 11.74 -8.70 11.74
C ASP A 64 10.83 -9.43 10.77
N GLY A 65 9.72 -8.80 10.42
CA GLY A 65 8.70 -9.37 9.55
C GLY A 65 7.33 -8.82 9.82
N VAL A 66 6.30 -9.57 9.44
CA VAL A 66 4.90 -9.15 9.68
C VAL A 66 4.64 -9.13 11.18
N PRO A 67 4.25 -7.96 11.74
CA PRO A 67 3.93 -7.87 13.17
C PRO A 67 2.77 -8.79 13.55
N PRO A 68 2.73 -9.31 14.79
CA PRO A 68 1.68 -10.24 15.22
C PRO A 68 0.36 -9.54 15.56
N TYR A 69 0.02 -8.47 14.87
CA TYR A 69 -1.25 -7.77 15.05
C TYR A 69 -2.33 -8.43 14.20
N ALA A 70 -3.48 -8.71 14.80
CA ALA A 70 -4.58 -9.35 14.10
C ALA A 70 -5.00 -8.57 12.84
N GLU A 71 -5.08 -7.24 12.93
CA GLU A 71 -5.39 -6.38 11.80
C GLU A 71 -4.40 -6.54 10.64
N THR A 72 -3.11 -6.51 10.93
CA THR A 72 -2.06 -6.60 9.90
C THR A 72 -2.02 -7.99 9.27
N ARG A 73 -2.16 -9.03 10.07
CA ARG A 73 -2.19 -10.43 9.58
C ARG A 73 -3.40 -10.71 8.70
N ASP A 74 -4.50 -9.99 8.91
CA ASP A 74 -5.69 -10.08 8.07
C ASP A 74 -5.57 -9.21 6.81
N TYR A 75 -5.01 -8.02 6.95
CA TYR A 75 -4.83 -7.04 5.87
C TYR A 75 -3.93 -7.54 4.75
N VAL A 76 -2.77 -8.09 5.07
CA VAL A 76 -1.76 -8.48 4.07
C VAL A 76 -2.31 -9.49 3.07
N PRO A 77 -2.89 -10.64 3.49
CA PRO A 77 -3.42 -11.60 2.53
C PRO A 77 -4.62 -11.07 1.75
N LYS A 78 -5.47 -10.22 2.36
CA LYS A 78 -6.61 -9.62 1.66
C LYS A 78 -6.16 -8.72 0.52
N VAL A 79 -5.17 -7.86 0.76
CA VAL A 79 -4.68 -6.95 -0.26
C VAL A 79 -3.94 -7.70 -1.35
N LEU A 80 -3.15 -8.72 -1.00
CA LEU A 80 -2.50 -9.58 -1.99
C LEU A 80 -3.52 -10.30 -2.86
N ALA A 81 -4.59 -10.84 -2.28
CA ALA A 81 -5.66 -11.50 -3.03
C ALA A 81 -6.37 -10.52 -3.97
N ALA A 82 -6.65 -9.30 -3.51
CA ALA A 82 -7.24 -8.25 -4.33
C ALA A 82 -6.32 -7.86 -5.49
N PHE A 83 -5.02 -7.76 -5.24
CA PHE A 83 -4.03 -7.48 -6.29
C PHE A 83 -4.00 -8.60 -7.33
N GLN A 84 -4.00 -9.86 -6.92
CA GLN A 84 -4.01 -11.01 -7.83
C GLN A 84 -5.28 -11.01 -8.71
N ALA A 85 -6.43 -10.73 -8.12
CA ALA A 85 -7.69 -10.63 -8.86
C ALA A 85 -7.67 -9.47 -9.86
N ALA A 86 -7.24 -8.29 -9.42
CA ALA A 86 -7.13 -7.10 -10.27
C ALA A 86 -6.12 -7.31 -11.40
N ARG A 87 -5.00 -7.96 -11.11
CA ARG A 87 -3.97 -8.29 -12.10
C ARG A 87 -4.54 -9.12 -13.25
N GLY A 88 -5.41 -10.08 -12.94
CA GLY A 88 -6.07 -10.90 -13.97
C GLY A 88 -6.99 -10.12 -14.89
N LEU A 89 -7.44 -8.92 -14.49
CA LEU A 89 -8.28 -8.03 -15.31
C LEU A 89 -7.47 -7.03 -16.13
N CYS A 90 -6.17 -6.98 -15.97
CA CYS A 90 -5.31 -6.08 -16.75
C CYS A 90 -5.12 -6.60 -18.17
N LYS A 91 -5.08 -5.70 -19.15
CA LYS A 91 -4.72 -6.06 -20.53
C LYS A 91 -3.33 -6.66 -20.61
N THR A 92 -2.39 -6.06 -19.87
CA THR A 92 -1.05 -6.58 -19.69
C THR A 92 -0.84 -6.76 -18.20
N PRO A 93 -0.85 -8.01 -17.69
CA PRO A 93 -0.69 -8.22 -16.26
C PRO A 93 0.63 -7.64 -15.74
N PRO A 94 0.60 -6.87 -14.64
CA PRO A 94 1.83 -6.32 -14.06
C PRO A 94 2.68 -7.43 -13.45
N GLU A 95 3.99 -7.34 -13.62
CA GLU A 95 4.94 -8.24 -12.96
C GLU A 95 5.31 -7.70 -11.57
N LEU A 96 5.41 -6.37 -11.47
CA LEU A 96 5.70 -5.67 -10.23
C LEU A 96 4.44 -4.98 -9.71
N ILE A 97 4.37 -4.84 -8.39
CA ILE A 97 3.24 -4.15 -7.74
C ILE A 97 3.14 -2.67 -8.16
N THR A 98 4.23 -2.09 -8.63
CA THR A 98 4.30 -0.71 -9.12
C THR A 98 3.96 -0.55 -10.59
N ASP A 99 3.78 -1.64 -11.33
CA ASP A 99 3.45 -1.58 -12.74
C ASP A 99 2.02 -1.09 -12.95
N GLY A 100 1.83 -0.36 -14.03
CA GLY A 100 0.50 0.12 -14.40
C GLY A 100 -0.41 -1.02 -14.85
N CYS A 101 -1.70 -0.79 -14.71
CA CYS A 101 -2.73 -1.73 -15.15
C CYS A 101 -3.83 -0.96 -15.89
N VAL A 102 -4.12 -1.38 -17.12
CA VAL A 102 -5.29 -0.93 -17.86
C VAL A 102 -6.26 -2.09 -17.88
N PHE A 103 -7.45 -1.91 -17.29
CA PHE A 103 -8.45 -2.94 -17.27
C PHE A 103 -8.94 -3.25 -18.68
N ALA A 104 -9.11 -4.55 -18.97
CA ALA A 104 -9.77 -4.99 -20.19
C ALA A 104 -11.21 -4.50 -20.21
N ALA A 105 -11.71 -4.14 -21.40
CA ALA A 105 -13.12 -3.77 -21.55
C ALA A 105 -14.00 -4.94 -21.14
N MET A 106 -14.93 -4.70 -20.23
CA MET A 106 -15.94 -5.68 -19.83
C MET A 106 -17.19 -5.41 -20.64
N ASN A 107 -17.43 -6.28 -21.57
CA ASN A 107 -18.66 -6.25 -22.38
C ASN A 107 -19.73 -7.13 -21.77
#